data_12c43ae15d28548af55d9253e789dd33
#
_entry.id   12c43ae15d28548af55d9253e789dd33
#
_cell.length_a   1.000
_cell.length_b   1.000
_cell.length_c   1.000
_cell.angle_alpha   90.00
_cell.angle_beta   90.00
_cell.angle_gamma   90.00
#
_symmetry.space_group_name_H-M   'P 1'
#
loop_
_entity.id
_entity.type
_entity.pdbx_description
1 polymer ?
#
loop_
_entity_poly.entity_id
_entity_poly.type
_entity_poly.pdbx_seq_one_letter_code
_entity_poly.pdbx_strand_id
1 'polypeptide(L)'
;MAAATLPKTERLCGKKTVAALMDRGKGGVSGCLRYRFLRREGPEADAPARILVSVPKRNFKRAVKRNLLKRRVRESYRLQKQLLPAGIDIMFVYLPREVLPSADIYAAMTAVLTAVAAKND
;
A
#
# COMPACT_ATOMS: atom_id res chain seq x y z
N MET A 1 16.47 -5.72 -15.35
CA MET A 1 16.63 -5.43 -13.94
C MET A 1 15.32 -5.61 -13.20
N ALA A 2 15.34 -6.36 -12.13
CA ALA A 2 14.10 -6.66 -11.39
C ALA A 2 13.70 -5.52 -10.42
N ALA A 3 13.94 -4.29 -10.84
CA ALA A 3 13.78 -3.12 -9.98
C ALA A 3 12.36 -2.90 -9.48
N ALA A 4 11.36 -3.42 -10.19
CA ALA A 4 9.97 -3.22 -9.84
C ALA A 4 9.46 -4.19 -8.77
N THR A 5 10.27 -5.17 -8.36
CA THR A 5 9.85 -6.19 -7.41
C THR A 5 10.27 -5.82 -5.99
N LEU A 6 9.29 -5.76 -5.08
CA LEU A 6 9.58 -5.55 -3.66
C LEU A 6 10.10 -6.84 -3.04
N PRO A 7 11.09 -6.75 -2.12
CA PRO A 7 11.51 -7.92 -1.34
C PRO A 7 10.36 -8.50 -0.53
N LYS A 8 10.44 -9.79 -0.23
CA LYS A 8 9.41 -10.45 0.59
C LYS A 8 9.25 -9.79 1.96
N THR A 9 10.32 -9.26 2.51
CA THR A 9 10.29 -8.57 3.81
C THR A 9 9.46 -7.30 3.80
N GLU A 10 9.21 -6.73 2.63
CA GLU A 10 8.42 -5.51 2.48
C GLU A 10 7.01 -5.80 1.97
N ARG A 11 6.63 -7.08 1.86
CA ARG A 11 5.28 -7.48 1.47
C ARG A 11 4.51 -7.93 2.71
N LEU A 12 3.34 -7.33 2.91
CA LEU A 12 2.47 -7.71 4.01
C LEU A 12 1.73 -8.99 3.63
N CYS A 13 1.85 -10.02 4.44
CA CYS A 13 1.15 -11.27 4.22
C CYS A 13 0.82 -11.91 5.57
N GLY A 14 -0.07 -12.90 5.54
CA GLY A 14 -0.52 -13.57 6.75
C GLY A 14 -1.83 -13.03 7.27
N LYS A 15 -2.74 -13.96 7.59
CA LYS A 15 -4.11 -13.63 7.99
C LYS A 15 -4.16 -12.84 9.29
N LYS A 16 -3.32 -13.18 10.26
CA LYS A 16 -3.31 -12.49 11.56
C LYS A 16 -2.87 -11.05 11.44
N THR A 17 -1.86 -10.79 10.60
CA THR A 17 -1.35 -9.45 10.39
C THR A 17 -2.38 -8.57 9.69
N VAL A 18 -3.01 -9.12 8.65
CA VAL A 18 -4.06 -8.40 7.92
C VAL A 18 -5.27 -8.14 8.81
N ALA A 19 -5.67 -9.13 9.62
CA ALA A 19 -6.79 -8.97 10.55
C ALA A 19 -6.51 -7.89 11.59
N ALA A 20 -5.30 -7.84 12.14
CA ALA A 20 -4.90 -6.81 13.09
C ALA A 20 -4.94 -5.42 12.44
N LEU A 21 -4.49 -5.32 11.20
CA LEU A 21 -4.51 -4.08 10.42
C LEU A 21 -5.94 -3.60 10.20
N MET A 22 -6.86 -4.51 9.85
CA MET A 22 -8.26 -4.16 9.65
C MET A 22 -8.97 -3.78 10.95
N ASP A 23 -8.59 -4.41 12.07
CA ASP A 23 -9.23 -4.20 13.36
C ASP A 23 -8.71 -2.95 14.07
N ARG A 24 -7.40 -2.74 14.10
CA ARG A 24 -6.76 -1.67 14.88
C ARG A 24 -6.11 -0.59 14.04
N GLY A 25 -6.07 -0.75 12.73
CA GLY A 25 -5.44 0.21 11.85
C GLY A 25 -6.22 1.50 11.72
N LYS A 26 -5.51 2.56 11.38
CA LYS A 26 -6.10 3.86 11.03
C LYS A 26 -6.16 3.96 9.52
N GLY A 27 -7.16 4.63 9.01
CA GLY A 27 -7.37 4.69 7.58
C GLY A 27 -7.74 6.05 7.04
N GLY A 28 -7.82 6.14 5.72
CA GLY A 28 -8.23 7.33 5.01
C GLY A 28 -8.29 7.06 3.52
N VAL A 29 -8.57 8.09 2.77
CA VAL A 29 -8.65 8.05 1.31
C VAL A 29 -7.88 9.23 0.75
N SER A 30 -7.04 8.98 -0.26
CA SER A 30 -6.35 10.03 -0.99
C SER A 30 -6.37 9.68 -2.48
N GLY A 31 -7.02 10.52 -3.27
CA GLY A 31 -7.15 10.26 -4.70
C GLY A 31 -7.81 8.92 -4.99
N CYS A 32 -7.15 8.09 -5.78
CA CYS A 32 -7.68 6.78 -6.18
C CYS A 32 -7.38 5.66 -5.17
N LEU A 33 -6.75 5.97 -4.06
CA LEU A 33 -6.34 4.95 -3.09
C LEU A 33 -7.01 5.15 -1.74
N ARG A 34 -7.61 4.09 -1.25
CA ARG A 34 -8.00 3.96 0.15
C ARG A 34 -6.85 3.27 0.86
N TYR A 35 -6.53 3.71 2.06
CA TYR A 35 -5.42 3.10 2.80
C TYR A 35 -5.82 2.82 4.23
N ARG A 36 -5.12 1.85 4.83
CA ARG A 36 -5.23 1.53 6.24
C ARG A 36 -3.84 1.12 6.73
N PHE A 37 -3.42 1.68 7.86
CA PHE A 37 -2.09 1.41 8.36
C PHE A 37 -2.09 1.15 9.86
N LEU A 38 -1.07 0.41 10.31
CA LEU A 38 -0.88 0.09 11.72
C LEU A 38 0.62 0.12 12.01
N ARG A 39 1.00 0.84 13.06
CA ARG A 39 2.38 0.85 13.52
C ARG A 39 2.67 -0.42 14.30
N ARG A 40 3.76 -1.10 13.96
CA ARG A 40 4.22 -2.27 14.70
C ARG A 40 4.95 -1.85 15.95
N GLU A 41 4.87 -2.68 16.99
CA GLU A 41 5.53 -2.43 18.26
C GLU A 41 6.57 -3.51 18.54
N GLY A 42 7.43 -3.28 19.54
CA GLY A 42 8.45 -4.23 19.97
C GLY A 42 9.59 -4.40 18.98
N PRO A 43 10.15 -5.62 18.85
CA PRO A 43 11.31 -5.84 17.98
C PRO A 43 11.09 -5.52 16.52
N GLU A 44 9.84 -5.54 16.07
CA GLU A 44 9.48 -5.28 14.68
C GLU A 44 9.34 -3.79 14.35
N ALA A 45 9.44 -2.91 15.35
CA ALA A 45 9.20 -1.48 15.17
C ALA A 45 10.21 -0.81 14.24
N ASP A 46 11.41 -1.34 14.14
CA ASP A 46 12.47 -0.81 13.28
C ASP A 46 12.60 -1.56 11.96
N ALA A 47 11.80 -2.61 11.76
CA ALA A 47 11.82 -3.36 10.52
C ALA A 47 11.26 -2.53 9.37
N PRO A 48 11.63 -2.81 8.12
CA PRO A 48 11.07 -2.07 6.97
C PRO A 48 9.56 -2.13 6.94
N ALA A 49 8.95 -1.06 6.44
CA ALA A 49 7.50 -1.03 6.23
C ALA A 49 7.07 -2.14 5.28
N ARG A 50 5.90 -2.71 5.52
CA ARG A 50 5.33 -3.77 4.67
C ARG A 50 4.04 -3.27 4.05
N ILE A 51 3.81 -3.64 2.79
CA ILE A 51 2.62 -3.21 2.07
C ILE A 51 1.80 -4.37 1.54
N LEU A 52 0.52 -4.15 1.41
CA LEU A 52 -0.43 -5.02 0.73
C LEU A 52 -1.23 -4.18 -0.24
N VAL A 53 -1.36 -4.65 -1.49
CA VAL A 53 -2.14 -3.95 -2.50
C VAL A 53 -3.34 -4.80 -2.88
N SER A 54 -4.52 -4.21 -2.83
CA SER A 54 -5.78 -4.86 -3.21
C SER A 54 -6.43 -4.10 -4.34
N VAL A 55 -6.79 -4.83 -5.40
CA VAL A 55 -7.62 -4.32 -6.49
C VAL A 55 -8.88 -5.18 -6.50
N PRO A 56 -10.05 -4.62 -6.11
CA PRO A 56 -11.26 -5.42 -5.94
C PRO A 56 -11.69 -6.14 -7.21
N LYS A 57 -12.00 -7.42 -7.07
CA LYS A 57 -12.43 -8.28 -8.16
C LYS A 57 -13.73 -7.79 -8.81
N ARG A 58 -14.61 -7.20 -8.01
CA ARG A 58 -15.89 -6.67 -8.49
C ARG A 58 -15.73 -5.52 -9.48
N ASN A 59 -14.61 -4.78 -9.39
CA ASN A 59 -14.35 -3.65 -10.27
C ASN A 59 -13.59 -4.06 -11.53
N PHE A 60 -12.83 -5.15 -11.47
CA PHE A 60 -12.00 -5.64 -12.58
C PHE A 60 -12.05 -7.16 -12.62
N LYS A 61 -12.94 -7.69 -13.42
CA LYS A 61 -13.11 -9.14 -13.55
C LYS A 61 -11.90 -9.85 -14.14
N ARG A 62 -11.18 -9.17 -15.04
CA ARG A 62 -10.00 -9.75 -15.69
C ARG A 62 -8.76 -9.62 -14.80
N ALA A 63 -8.12 -10.76 -14.54
CA ALA A 63 -6.91 -10.81 -13.74
C ALA A 63 -5.78 -9.96 -14.31
N VAL A 64 -5.70 -9.86 -15.64
CA VAL A 64 -4.67 -9.07 -16.32
C VAL A 64 -4.72 -7.61 -15.88
N LYS A 65 -5.92 -7.03 -15.83
CA LYS A 65 -6.10 -5.64 -15.42
C LYS A 65 -5.79 -5.44 -13.94
N ARG A 66 -6.24 -6.38 -13.09
CA ARG A 66 -5.92 -6.31 -11.66
C ARG A 66 -4.41 -6.39 -11.41
N ASN A 67 -3.72 -7.27 -12.11
CA ASN A 67 -2.27 -7.43 -11.96
C ASN A 67 -1.52 -6.19 -12.45
N LEU A 68 -1.98 -5.57 -13.54
CA LEU A 68 -1.41 -4.33 -14.04
C LEU A 68 -1.52 -3.21 -12.99
N LEU A 69 -2.70 -3.06 -12.39
CA LEU A 69 -2.93 -2.02 -11.38
C LEU A 69 -2.14 -2.30 -10.11
N LYS A 70 -2.08 -3.55 -9.66
CA LYS A 70 -1.25 -3.91 -8.52
C LYS A 70 0.22 -3.54 -8.77
N ARG A 71 0.71 -3.82 -9.98
CA ARG A 71 2.09 -3.47 -10.34
C ARG A 71 2.30 -1.96 -10.32
N ARG A 72 1.37 -1.18 -10.86
CA ARG A 72 1.46 0.28 -10.87
C ARG A 72 1.48 0.86 -9.46
N VAL A 73 0.63 0.33 -8.56
CA VAL A 73 0.60 0.77 -7.17
C VAL A 73 1.90 0.40 -6.46
N ARG A 74 2.38 -0.82 -6.62
CA ARG A 74 3.65 -1.25 -6.00
C ARG A 74 4.82 -0.43 -6.52
N GLU A 75 4.85 -0.12 -7.81
CA GLU A 75 5.91 0.68 -8.41
C GLU A 75 5.88 2.11 -7.87
N SER A 76 4.70 2.71 -7.75
CA SER A 76 4.59 4.06 -7.19
C SER A 76 5.06 4.10 -5.73
N TYR A 77 4.79 3.04 -4.96
CA TYR A 77 5.30 2.92 -3.60
C TYR A 77 6.81 2.74 -3.59
N ARG A 78 7.33 1.84 -4.43
CA ARG A 78 8.77 1.57 -4.47
C ARG A 78 9.59 2.83 -4.73
N LEU A 79 9.10 3.68 -5.63
CA LEU A 79 9.77 4.92 -5.98
C LEU A 79 9.72 5.97 -4.88
N GLN A 80 8.80 5.83 -3.93
CA GLN A 80 8.57 6.83 -2.87
C GLN A 80 8.65 6.25 -1.46
N LYS A 81 9.13 5.02 -1.31
CA LYS A 81 9.05 4.32 -0.01
C LYS A 81 9.81 5.03 1.11
N GLN A 82 10.78 5.87 0.79
CA GLN A 82 11.51 6.65 1.78
C GLN A 82 10.62 7.65 2.52
N LEU A 83 9.45 7.97 1.98
CA LEU A 83 8.50 8.86 2.64
C LEU A 83 7.75 8.16 3.78
N LEU A 84 7.76 6.83 3.81
CA LEU A 84 7.06 6.06 4.82
C LEU A 84 8.03 5.61 5.90
N PRO A 85 7.77 5.93 7.19
CA PRO A 85 8.65 5.49 8.28
C PRO A 85 8.69 3.97 8.38
N ALA A 86 9.79 3.45 8.91
CA ALA A 86 9.90 2.02 9.21
C ALA A 86 8.88 1.59 10.27
N GLY A 87 8.58 0.31 10.33
CA GLY A 87 7.72 -0.25 11.34
C GLY A 87 6.22 -0.12 11.07
N ILE A 88 5.84 0.23 9.85
CA ILE A 88 4.44 0.40 9.48
C ILE A 88 4.00 -0.72 8.56
N ASP A 89 2.82 -1.29 8.84
CA ASP A 89 2.09 -2.17 7.93
C ASP A 89 0.99 -1.35 7.31
N ILE A 90 0.89 -1.34 6.00
CA ILE A 90 -0.10 -0.53 5.29
C ILE A 90 -0.74 -1.32 4.15
N MET A 91 -2.05 -1.15 3.99
CA MET A 91 -2.80 -1.74 2.90
C MET A 91 -3.35 -0.62 2.02
N PHE A 92 -3.21 -0.80 0.71
CA PHE A 92 -3.80 0.09 -0.28
C PHE A 92 -4.91 -0.63 -1.00
N VAL A 93 -6.04 0.04 -1.19
CA VAL A 93 -7.17 -0.47 -1.98
C VAL A 93 -7.41 0.50 -3.14
N TYR A 94 -7.37 -0.02 -4.36
CA TYR A 94 -7.62 0.77 -5.54
C TYR A 94 -9.14 0.96 -5.70
N LEU A 95 -9.60 2.21 -5.70
CA LEU A 95 -11.04 2.52 -5.68
C LEU A 95 -11.71 2.63 -7.04
N PRO A 96 -11.06 3.20 -8.09
CA PRO A 96 -11.73 3.40 -9.36
C PRO A 96 -12.10 2.10 -10.08
N ARG A 97 -13.08 2.19 -10.95
CA ARG A 97 -13.48 1.08 -11.83
C ARG A 97 -12.80 1.14 -13.18
N GLU A 98 -11.88 2.07 -13.36
CA GLU A 98 -11.13 2.26 -14.59
C GLU A 98 -9.63 2.20 -14.32
N VAL A 99 -8.87 1.91 -15.36
CA VAL A 99 -7.40 1.84 -15.28
C VAL A 99 -6.84 3.24 -15.43
N LEU A 100 -6.34 3.82 -14.34
CA LEU A 100 -5.74 5.15 -14.38
C LEU A 100 -4.28 5.09 -14.81
N PRO A 101 -3.77 6.18 -15.40
CA PRO A 101 -2.34 6.27 -15.72
C PRO A 101 -1.46 6.17 -14.49
N SER A 102 -0.22 5.71 -14.67
CA SER A 102 0.74 5.61 -13.58
C SER A 102 0.98 6.93 -12.86
N ALA A 103 0.93 8.06 -13.59
CA ALA A 103 1.12 9.38 -12.99
C ALA A 103 0.05 9.70 -11.95
N ASP A 104 -1.21 9.34 -12.21
CA ASP A 104 -2.30 9.58 -11.26
C ASP A 104 -2.15 8.72 -10.01
N ILE A 105 -1.74 7.47 -10.20
CA ILE A 105 -1.49 6.56 -9.07
C ILE A 105 -0.30 7.05 -8.25
N TYR A 106 0.75 7.53 -8.91
CA TYR A 106 1.92 8.08 -8.24
C TYR A 106 1.56 9.28 -7.37
N ALA A 107 0.74 10.20 -7.89
CA ALA A 107 0.28 11.37 -7.14
C ALA A 107 -0.55 10.96 -5.92
N ALA A 108 -1.45 10.00 -6.07
CA ALA A 108 -2.25 9.48 -4.96
C ALA A 108 -1.35 8.83 -3.90
N MET A 109 -0.34 8.07 -4.32
CA MET A 109 0.60 7.44 -3.40
C MET A 109 1.39 8.49 -2.61
N THR A 110 1.84 9.55 -3.24
CA THR A 110 2.53 10.66 -2.55
C THR A 110 1.65 11.22 -1.44
N ALA A 111 0.38 11.47 -1.74
CA ALA A 111 -0.56 12.00 -0.76
C ALA A 111 -0.78 11.03 0.39
N VAL A 112 -0.94 9.74 0.10
CA VAL A 112 -1.13 8.72 1.13
C VAL A 112 0.08 8.64 2.05
N LEU A 113 1.28 8.52 1.49
CA LEU A 113 2.49 8.35 2.29
C LEU A 113 2.77 9.58 3.15
N THR A 114 2.52 10.76 2.62
CA THR A 114 2.66 12.01 3.37
C THR A 114 1.67 12.06 4.53
N ALA A 115 0.42 11.68 4.29
CA ALA A 115 -0.61 11.67 5.32
C ALA A 115 -0.31 10.65 6.42
N VAL A 116 0.15 9.46 6.05
CA VAL A 116 0.51 8.42 7.02
C VAL A 116 1.70 8.85 7.87
N ALA A 117 2.71 9.43 7.27
CA ALA A 117 3.88 9.93 8.00
C ALA A 117 3.49 10.99 9.01
N ALA A 118 2.58 11.90 8.65
CA ALA A 118 2.09 12.92 9.56
C ALA A 118 1.28 12.34 10.73
N LYS A 119 0.48 11.31 10.48
CA LYS A 119 -0.36 10.68 11.51
C LYS A 119 0.40 9.71 12.41
N ASN A 120 1.61 9.35 12.02
CA ASN A 120 2.41 8.37 12.74
C ASN A 120 3.08 8.93 14.02
N ASP A 121 3.01 10.20 14.21
CA ASP A 121 3.58 10.86 15.39
C ASP A 121 2.78 10.62 16.67
#